data_852196422cfdf7b59d4382002983bb49
#
_entry.id   852196422cfdf7b59d4382002983bb49
#
_cell.length_a   1.000
_cell.length_b   1.000
_cell.length_c   1.000
_cell.angle_alpha   90.00
_cell.angle_beta   90.00
_cell.angle_gamma   90.00
#
_symmetry.space_group_name_H-M   'P 1'
#
loop_
_entity.id
_entity.type
_entity.pdbx_description
1 polymer ?
#
loop_
_entity_poly.entity_id
_entity_poly.type
_entity_poly.pdbx_seq_one_letter_code
_entity_poly.pdbx_strand_id
1 'polypeptide(L)'
;MISAIHHTALSGLTAYAKQMEVSAHNVANVNTDEFKKSRTEFVEADAGGVLPVVQKDNSAGPAVLKDTAQGPVQVELSNVDLGEEAVSQIIAQRGFEANLRTLKTADAMLGAILDIKK
;
A
#
# COMPACT_ATOMS: atom_id res chain seq x y z
N MET A 1 1.09 -0.13 -28.04
CA MET A 1 0.49 0.98 -27.27
C MET A 1 -0.53 0.46 -26.24
N ILE A 2 -1.57 -0.24 -26.64
CA ILE A 2 -2.59 -0.76 -25.68
C ILE A 2 -2.01 -1.78 -24.69
N SER A 3 -1.13 -2.68 -25.13
CA SER A 3 -0.44 -3.60 -24.21
C SER A 3 0.44 -2.88 -23.18
N ALA A 4 1.05 -1.75 -23.55
CA ALA A 4 1.80 -0.91 -22.62
C ALA A 4 0.89 -0.26 -21.57
N ILE A 5 -0.31 0.19 -21.98
CA ILE A 5 -1.32 0.73 -21.05
C ILE A 5 -1.76 -0.34 -20.05
N HIS A 6 -2.05 -1.56 -20.52
CA HIS A 6 -2.41 -2.69 -19.66
C HIS A 6 -1.31 -3.02 -18.67
N HIS A 7 -0.07 -3.14 -19.15
CA HIS A 7 1.08 -3.43 -18.28
C HIS A 7 1.26 -2.35 -17.21
N THR A 8 1.23 -1.09 -17.59
CA THR A 8 1.40 0.04 -16.66
C THR A 8 0.25 0.11 -15.65
N ALA A 9 -0.99 -0.01 -16.10
CA ALA A 9 -2.16 -0.01 -15.22
C ALA A 9 -2.14 -1.21 -14.24
N LEU A 10 -1.76 -2.39 -14.71
CA LEU A 10 -1.66 -3.58 -13.87
C LEU A 10 -0.57 -3.42 -12.80
N SER A 11 0.58 -2.82 -13.16
CA SER A 11 1.63 -2.53 -12.18
C SER A 11 1.13 -1.57 -11.08
N GLY A 12 0.33 -0.56 -11.44
CA GLY A 12 -0.32 0.34 -10.48
C GLY A 12 -1.31 -0.39 -9.57
N LEU A 13 -2.14 -1.26 -10.12
CA LEU A 13 -3.07 -2.10 -9.34
C LEU A 13 -2.31 -2.96 -8.32
N THR A 14 -1.25 -3.62 -8.74
CA THR A 14 -0.40 -4.45 -7.87
C THR A 14 0.27 -3.61 -6.77
N ALA A 15 0.78 -2.43 -7.12
CA ALA A 15 1.44 -1.55 -6.17
C ALA A 15 0.48 -1.03 -5.09
N TYR A 16 -0.71 -0.58 -5.47
CA TYR A 16 -1.72 -0.12 -4.50
C TYR A 16 -2.31 -1.26 -3.67
N ALA A 17 -2.45 -2.46 -4.24
CA ALA A 17 -2.81 -3.65 -3.47
C ALA A 17 -1.74 -3.96 -2.41
N LYS A 18 -0.46 -3.83 -2.74
CA LYS A 18 0.63 -4.01 -1.78
C LYS A 18 0.63 -2.95 -0.69
N GLN A 19 0.36 -1.70 -1.02
CA GLN A 19 0.19 -0.63 -0.03
C GLN A 19 -0.95 -0.95 0.94
N MET A 20 -2.09 -1.44 0.45
CA MET A 20 -3.21 -1.85 1.29
C MET A 20 -2.83 -3.03 2.20
N GLU A 21 -2.13 -4.02 1.68
CA GLU A 21 -1.64 -5.18 2.47
C GLU A 21 -0.72 -4.73 3.62
N VAL A 22 0.23 -3.85 3.33
CA VAL A 22 1.17 -3.32 4.35
C VAL A 22 0.43 -2.52 5.40
N SER A 23 -0.49 -1.65 5.00
CA SER A 23 -1.32 -0.87 5.93
C SER A 23 -2.21 -1.78 6.80
N ALA A 24 -2.81 -2.80 6.23
CA ALA A 24 -3.61 -3.78 6.98
C ALA A 24 -2.76 -4.50 8.03
N HIS A 25 -1.53 -4.87 7.69
CA HIS A 25 -0.59 -5.49 8.63
C HIS A 25 -0.22 -4.53 9.78
N ASN A 26 0.04 -3.26 9.47
CA ASN A 26 0.29 -2.23 10.48
C ASN A 26 -0.91 -2.08 11.43
N VAL A 27 -2.11 -1.93 10.89
CA VAL A 27 -3.35 -1.79 11.69
C VAL A 27 -3.58 -3.01 12.58
N ALA A 28 -3.37 -4.21 12.07
CA ALA A 28 -3.53 -5.44 12.85
C ALA A 28 -2.59 -5.48 14.06
N ASN A 29 -1.41 -4.87 13.95
CA ASN A 29 -0.39 -4.87 14.99
C ASN A 29 -0.28 -3.55 15.76
N VAL A 30 -1.27 -2.67 15.68
CA VAL A 30 -1.26 -1.36 16.37
C VAL A 30 -1.11 -1.51 17.89
N ASN A 31 -1.58 -2.60 18.46
CA ASN A 31 -1.49 -2.91 19.89
C ASN A 31 -0.43 -3.99 20.21
N THR A 32 0.40 -4.36 19.27
CA THR A 32 1.49 -5.31 19.49
C THR A 32 2.72 -4.57 20.01
N ASP A 33 3.18 -4.94 21.20
CA ASP A 33 4.37 -4.34 21.82
C ASP A 33 5.60 -4.53 20.94
N GLU A 34 6.44 -3.50 20.86
CA GLU A 34 7.68 -3.46 20.09
C GLU A 34 7.48 -3.60 18.56
N PHE A 35 6.25 -3.58 18.08
CA PHE A 35 5.98 -3.66 16.64
C PHE A 35 6.49 -2.40 15.93
N LYS A 36 7.14 -2.61 14.79
CA LYS A 36 7.60 -1.55 13.90
C LYS A 36 6.81 -1.57 12.60
N LYS A 37 6.18 -0.45 12.28
CA LYS A 37 5.40 -0.31 11.06
C LYS A 37 6.27 -0.44 9.81
N SER A 38 5.68 -0.88 8.73
CA SER A 38 6.28 -0.85 7.40
C SER A 38 5.62 0.24 6.57
N ARG A 39 6.37 0.80 5.64
CA ARG A 39 5.88 1.78 4.65
C ARG A 39 6.09 1.23 3.27
N THR A 40 5.18 1.55 2.37
CA THR A 40 5.31 1.23 0.95
C THR A 40 5.70 2.50 0.22
N GLU A 41 6.80 2.45 -0.52
CA GLU A 41 7.22 3.49 -1.44
C GLU A 41 7.07 2.99 -2.86
N PHE A 42 6.71 3.87 -3.78
CA PHE A 42 6.58 3.53 -5.19
C PHE A 42 7.77 4.09 -5.94
N VAL A 43 8.43 3.23 -6.70
CA VAL A 43 9.52 3.61 -7.59
C VAL A 43 9.15 3.31 -9.03
N GLU A 44 9.61 4.13 -9.95
CA GLU A 44 9.40 3.91 -11.38
C GLU A 44 10.13 2.62 -11.81
N ALA A 45 9.44 1.79 -12.59
CA ALA A 45 10.05 0.61 -13.18
C ALA A 45 10.70 0.94 -14.53
N ASP A 46 11.86 0.34 -14.80
CA ASP A 46 12.64 0.60 -16.03
C ASP A 46 11.85 0.34 -17.32
N ALA A 47 10.95 -0.63 -17.28
CA ALA A 47 10.07 -0.98 -18.41
C ALA A 47 8.76 -0.20 -18.43
N GLY A 48 8.63 0.84 -17.63
CA GLY A 48 7.39 1.59 -17.42
C GLY A 48 6.52 0.98 -16.33
N GLY A 49 5.67 1.81 -15.74
CA GLY A 49 4.87 1.43 -14.59
C GLY A 49 5.58 1.69 -13.26
N VAL A 50 5.14 1.00 -12.23
CA VAL A 50 5.58 1.25 -10.85
C VAL A 50 5.89 -0.07 -10.12
N LEU A 51 6.89 -0.01 -9.24
CA LEU A 51 7.23 -1.10 -8.33
C LEU A 51 7.03 -0.65 -6.88
N PRO A 52 6.31 -1.42 -6.06
CA PRO A 52 6.21 -1.17 -4.63
C PRO A 52 7.47 -1.66 -3.92
N VAL A 53 8.07 -0.81 -3.10
CA VAL A 53 9.19 -1.15 -2.21
C VAL A 53 8.71 -1.01 -0.78
N VAL A 54 8.86 -2.05 0.02
CA VAL A 54 8.46 -2.04 1.43
C VAL A 54 9.67 -1.81 2.31
N GLN A 55 9.60 -0.77 3.13
CA GLN A 55 10.65 -0.41 4.08
C GLN A 55 10.10 -0.43 5.51
N LYS A 56 10.91 -0.88 6.43
CA LYS A 56 10.57 -0.88 7.86
C LYS A 56 10.93 0.46 8.49
N ASP A 57 10.02 1.04 9.26
CA ASP A 57 10.25 2.25 10.03
C ASP A 57 10.62 1.86 11.47
N ASN A 58 11.89 1.96 11.80
CA ASN A 58 12.41 1.58 13.12
C ASN A 58 12.36 2.71 14.16
N SER A 59 11.64 3.80 13.89
CA SER A 59 11.46 4.87 14.87
C SER A 59 10.81 4.34 16.15
N ALA A 60 11.16 4.97 17.28
CA ALA A 60 10.65 4.55 18.58
C ALA A 60 9.14 4.83 18.70
N GLY A 61 8.40 3.86 19.20
CA GLY A 61 7.02 4.02 19.60
C GLY A 61 6.91 4.62 21.03
N PRO A 62 5.68 4.94 21.48
CA PRO A 62 5.45 5.38 22.85
C PRO A 62 5.91 4.31 23.85
N ALA A 63 6.52 4.74 24.96
CA ALA A 63 6.92 3.85 26.04
C ALA A 63 5.95 3.98 27.22
N VAL A 64 5.56 2.85 27.79
CA VAL A 64 4.69 2.78 28.99
C VAL A 64 5.29 1.86 30.02
N LEU A 65 4.96 2.10 31.29
CA LEU A 65 5.29 1.20 32.37
C LEU A 65 4.19 0.14 32.49
N LYS A 66 4.56 -1.12 32.40
CA LYS A 66 3.67 -2.26 32.65
C LYS A 66 4.09 -2.96 33.96
N ASP A 67 3.12 -3.22 34.83
CA ASP A 67 3.36 -3.99 36.05
C ASP A 67 3.47 -5.47 35.70
N THR A 68 4.60 -6.05 36.13
CA THR A 68 4.84 -7.49 36.00
C THR A 68 5.01 -8.11 37.40
N ALA A 69 5.02 -9.44 37.49
CA ALA A 69 5.24 -10.16 38.73
C ALA A 69 6.60 -9.83 39.40
N GLN A 70 7.57 -9.31 38.61
CA GLN A 70 8.89 -8.87 39.09
C GLN A 70 9.00 -7.35 39.27
N GLY A 71 7.88 -6.59 39.13
CA GLY A 71 7.85 -5.15 39.27
C GLY A 71 7.54 -4.43 37.95
N PRO A 72 7.48 -3.08 37.97
CA PRO A 72 7.18 -2.31 36.74
C PRO A 72 8.33 -2.38 35.75
N VAL A 73 8.00 -2.69 34.50
CA VAL A 73 8.93 -2.75 33.38
C VAL A 73 8.49 -1.75 32.33
N GLN A 74 9.43 -1.00 31.76
CA GLN A 74 9.18 -0.12 30.64
C GLN A 74 9.06 -0.94 29.35
N VAL A 75 7.92 -0.79 28.66
CA VAL A 75 7.64 -1.48 27.40
C VAL A 75 7.38 -0.43 26.33
N GLU A 76 8.03 -0.60 25.17
CA GLU A 76 7.77 0.19 24.00
C GLU A 76 6.52 -0.35 23.27
N LEU A 77 5.59 0.54 22.96
CA LEU A 77 4.40 0.19 22.20
C LEU A 77 4.69 0.24 20.69
N SER A 78 3.73 -0.22 19.89
CA SER A 78 3.78 -0.08 18.44
C SER A 78 3.96 1.39 18.01
N ASN A 79 4.73 1.64 16.97
CA ASN A 79 4.88 2.96 16.36
C ASN A 79 3.85 3.23 15.25
N VAL A 80 2.82 2.40 15.13
CA VAL A 80 1.72 2.57 14.18
C VAL A 80 0.83 3.74 14.60
N ASP A 81 0.52 4.62 13.65
CA ASP A 81 -0.47 5.69 13.81
C ASP A 81 -1.70 5.36 12.96
N LEU A 82 -2.84 5.13 13.61
CA LEU A 82 -4.08 4.75 12.93
C LEU A 82 -4.57 5.83 11.96
N GLY A 83 -4.33 7.11 12.26
CA GLY A 83 -4.68 8.21 11.36
C GLY A 83 -3.89 8.16 10.05
N GLU A 84 -2.58 7.94 10.13
CA GLU A 84 -1.71 7.75 8.95
C GLU A 84 -2.14 6.52 8.13
N GLU A 85 -2.45 5.42 8.81
CA GLU A 85 -2.89 4.19 8.14
C GLU A 85 -4.25 4.36 7.45
N ALA A 86 -5.20 5.06 8.08
CA ALA A 86 -6.50 5.35 7.46
C ALA A 86 -6.33 6.17 6.17
N VAL A 87 -5.49 7.20 6.19
CA VAL A 87 -5.17 8.01 5.00
C VAL A 87 -4.48 7.15 3.93
N SER A 88 -3.53 6.32 4.31
CA SER A 88 -2.83 5.40 3.39
C SER A 88 -3.80 4.44 2.70
N GLN A 89 -4.78 3.90 3.43
CA GLN A 89 -5.80 3.02 2.88
C GLN A 89 -6.73 3.75 1.89
N ILE A 90 -7.11 4.99 2.19
CA ILE A 90 -7.92 5.81 1.28
C ILE A 90 -7.14 6.08 -0.01
N ILE A 91 -5.88 6.44 0.07
CA ILE A 91 -5.00 6.66 -1.08
C ILE A 91 -4.87 5.37 -1.91
N ALA A 92 -4.61 4.24 -1.26
CA ALA A 92 -4.48 2.95 -1.93
C ALA A 92 -5.78 2.56 -2.66
N GLN A 93 -6.92 2.73 -2.03
CA GLN A 93 -8.22 2.46 -2.66
C GLN A 93 -8.45 3.36 -3.88
N ARG A 94 -8.23 4.66 -3.76
CA ARG A 94 -8.44 5.61 -4.86
C ARG A 94 -7.47 5.38 -6.00
N GLY A 95 -6.21 5.10 -5.70
CA GLY A 95 -5.20 4.76 -6.71
C GLY A 95 -5.54 3.46 -7.45
N PHE A 96 -5.99 2.45 -6.74
CA PHE A 96 -6.46 1.19 -7.32
C PHE A 96 -7.66 1.42 -8.26
N GLU A 97 -8.68 2.14 -7.80
CA GLU A 97 -9.85 2.48 -8.61
C GLU A 97 -9.47 3.26 -9.88
N ALA A 98 -8.54 4.22 -9.78
CA ALA A 98 -8.07 5.00 -10.93
C ALA A 98 -7.38 4.11 -11.99
N ASN A 99 -6.49 3.21 -11.56
CA ASN A 99 -5.84 2.27 -12.47
C ASN A 99 -6.83 1.27 -13.08
N LEU A 100 -7.83 0.83 -12.31
CA LEU A 100 -8.88 -0.04 -12.81
C LEU A 100 -9.73 0.66 -13.91
N ARG A 101 -10.03 1.95 -13.74
CA ARG A 101 -10.72 2.76 -14.77
C ARG A 101 -9.87 2.91 -16.02
N THR A 102 -8.57 3.15 -15.86
CA THR A 102 -7.62 3.21 -16.99
C THR A 102 -7.65 1.91 -17.79
N LEU A 103 -7.62 0.78 -17.12
CA LEU A 103 -7.68 -0.54 -17.74
C LEU A 103 -8.98 -0.75 -18.52
N LYS A 104 -10.13 -0.42 -17.92
CA LYS A 104 -11.44 -0.50 -18.57
C LYS A 104 -11.55 0.42 -19.78
N THR A 105 -10.99 1.63 -19.69
CA THR A 105 -10.97 2.58 -20.80
C THR A 105 -10.10 2.04 -21.95
N ALA A 106 -8.96 1.46 -21.66
CA ALA A 106 -8.10 0.84 -22.68
C ALA A 106 -8.82 -0.32 -23.39
N ASP A 107 -9.55 -1.15 -22.65
CA ASP A 107 -10.36 -2.22 -23.24
C ASP A 107 -11.47 -1.68 -24.15
N ALA A 108 -12.16 -0.62 -23.72
CA ALA A 108 -13.19 0.04 -24.54
C ALA A 108 -12.61 0.65 -25.83
N MET A 109 -11.43 1.27 -25.74
CA MET A 109 -10.73 1.81 -26.91
C MET A 109 -10.33 0.71 -27.89
N LEU A 110 -9.85 -0.42 -27.39
CA LEU A 110 -9.52 -1.57 -28.23
C LEU A 110 -10.76 -2.13 -28.93
N GLY A 111 -11.87 -2.25 -28.21
CA GLY A 111 -13.15 -2.66 -28.79
C GLY A 111 -13.63 -1.72 -29.89
N ALA A 112 -13.53 -0.42 -29.70
CA ALA A 112 -13.87 0.59 -30.69
C ALA A 112 -13.00 0.48 -31.96
N ILE A 113 -11.70 0.23 -31.81
CA ILE A 113 -10.78 0.03 -32.95
C ILE A 113 -11.16 -1.24 -33.72
N LEU A 114 -11.52 -2.32 -33.06
CA LEU A 114 -11.93 -3.56 -33.69
C LEU A 114 -13.26 -3.41 -34.46
N ASP A 115 -14.19 -2.60 -33.94
CA ASP A 115 -15.47 -2.32 -34.60
C ASP A 115 -15.31 -1.46 -35.85
N ILE A 116 -14.36 -0.55 -35.90
CA ILE A 116 -14.05 0.26 -37.08
C ILE A 116 -13.50 -0.62 -38.23
N LYS A 117 -12.85 -1.71 -37.91
CA LYS A 117 -12.21 -2.61 -38.89
C LYS A 117 -13.19 -3.54 -39.61
N LYS A 118 -14.45 -3.50 -39.25
CA LYS A 118 -15.55 -4.17 -39.94
C LYS A 118 -16.11 -3.28 -41.04
#